data_2d70f3a5d814d3d70aff67bbb9bf9949
#
_entry.id   2d70f3a5d814d3d70aff67bbb9bf9949
#
_cell.length_a   1.000
_cell.length_b   1.000
_cell.length_c   1.000
_cell.angle_alpha   90.00
_cell.angle_beta   90.00
_cell.angle_gamma   90.00
#
_symmetry.space_group_name_H-M   'P 1'
#
loop_
_entity.id
_entity.type
_entity.pdbx_description
1 polymer ?
#
loop_
_entity_poly.entity_id
_entity_poly.type
_entity_poly.pdbx_seq_one_letter_code
_entity_poly.pdbx_strand_id
1 'polypeptide(L)'
;MNGPMAPPLPLHLLRLVSQSLPVGAFSYSRGLEAAVHAGWVHDETTTRDWIFGTLEHSYAVFDGALFLRMMAALERSDRAGFAALDAWLAAGRESRELQQEDRRMGEAMLRLLIDLEVPLAREYAAPGAGLSPRPELCRPQLSWPAAFAIAACHWQVPATQALSGLVWSAAEAQVAAAIRLVPLGHTAGQRILVAAPAMITRAVARARDTDDDGIGNVSVALAMASAWHEDQYSRLFRS
;
A
#
# COMPACT_ATOMS: atom_id res chain seq x y z
N MET A 1 29.38 -31.00 -4.07
CA MET A 1 28.26 -30.84 -3.14
C MET A 1 27.56 -29.56 -3.55
N ASN A 2 26.44 -29.66 -4.33
CA ASN A 2 25.63 -28.49 -4.64
C ASN A 2 24.79 -28.18 -3.40
N GLY A 3 25.10 -27.07 -2.71
CA GLY A 3 24.25 -26.56 -1.66
C GLY A 3 22.84 -26.23 -2.23
N PRO A 4 21.81 -26.11 -1.39
CA PRO A 4 20.47 -25.76 -1.86
C PRO A 4 20.56 -24.46 -2.66
N MET A 5 20.11 -24.52 -3.93
CA MET A 5 20.05 -23.37 -4.81
C MET A 5 19.12 -22.33 -4.17
N ALA A 6 19.59 -21.08 -4.04
CA ALA A 6 18.73 -19.99 -3.56
C ALA A 6 17.46 -19.94 -4.42
N PRO A 7 16.28 -19.71 -3.82
CA PRO A 7 15.04 -19.58 -4.58
C PRO A 7 15.22 -18.50 -5.66
N PRO A 8 14.65 -18.71 -6.86
CA PRO A 8 14.77 -17.74 -7.94
C PRO A 8 14.18 -16.40 -7.50
N LEU A 9 14.82 -15.31 -7.94
CA LEU A 9 14.34 -13.94 -7.70
C LEU A 9 12.89 -13.82 -8.21
N PRO A 10 11.94 -13.29 -7.42
CA PRO A 10 10.55 -13.14 -7.83
C PRO A 10 10.43 -11.97 -8.82
N LEU A 11 10.75 -12.19 -10.10
CA LEU A 11 10.78 -11.14 -11.13
C LEU A 11 9.43 -10.41 -11.28
N HIS A 12 8.33 -11.13 -11.08
CA HIS A 12 7.01 -10.49 -11.08
C HIS A 12 6.85 -9.51 -9.92
N LEU A 13 7.41 -9.79 -8.74
CA LEU A 13 7.40 -8.85 -7.63
C LEU A 13 8.19 -7.57 -7.96
N LEU A 14 9.37 -7.70 -8.58
CA LEU A 14 10.16 -6.53 -9.01
C LEU A 14 9.36 -5.62 -9.96
N ARG A 15 8.58 -6.22 -10.88
CA ARG A 15 7.70 -5.47 -11.76
C ARG A 15 6.56 -4.79 -11.00
N LEU A 16 5.96 -5.48 -10.03
CA LEU A 16 4.84 -4.95 -9.23
C LEU A 16 5.23 -3.79 -8.31
N VAL A 17 6.48 -3.75 -7.85
CA VAL A 17 7.00 -2.66 -7.01
C VAL A 17 7.70 -1.56 -7.80
N SER A 18 7.80 -1.70 -9.12
CA SER A 18 8.47 -0.72 -9.95
C SER A 18 7.71 0.61 -9.99
N GLN A 19 8.41 1.72 -9.91
CA GLN A 19 7.82 3.05 -10.11
C GLN A 19 7.26 3.27 -11.52
N SER A 20 7.60 2.43 -12.48
CA SER A 20 7.01 2.43 -13.82
C SER A 20 5.62 1.77 -13.87
N LEU A 21 5.15 1.16 -12.78
CA LEU A 21 3.80 0.61 -12.71
C LEU A 21 2.77 1.74 -12.84
N PRO A 22 1.85 1.69 -13.83
CA PRO A 22 1.01 2.84 -14.19
C PRO A 22 -0.21 2.98 -13.26
N VAL A 23 0.03 3.03 -11.94
CA VAL A 23 -1.03 3.19 -10.92
C VAL A 23 -1.12 4.60 -10.37
N GLY A 24 -0.20 5.49 -10.75
CA GLY A 24 -0.24 6.90 -10.35
C GLY A 24 0.25 7.19 -8.91
N ALA A 25 0.97 6.27 -8.29
CA ALA A 25 1.48 6.39 -6.92
C ALA A 25 2.27 7.69 -6.66
N PHE A 26 2.97 8.22 -7.68
CA PHE A 26 3.76 9.45 -7.61
C PHE A 26 2.95 10.72 -7.29
N SER A 27 1.62 10.65 -7.36
CA SER A 27 0.73 11.80 -7.12
C SER A 27 0.34 11.96 -5.64
N TYR A 28 0.77 11.07 -4.77
CA TYR A 28 0.29 10.97 -3.39
C TYR A 28 1.44 11.06 -2.40
N SER A 29 1.22 11.82 -1.32
CA SER A 29 2.19 11.97 -0.22
C SER A 29 1.77 11.27 1.07
N ARG A 30 0.51 10.81 1.18
CA ARG A 30 -0.06 10.16 2.36
C ARG A 30 0.14 10.98 3.63
N GLY A 31 -0.26 12.24 3.59
CA GLY A 31 -0.15 13.17 4.72
C GLY A 31 1.25 13.74 4.96
N LEU A 32 2.28 13.31 4.23
CA LEU A 32 3.64 13.83 4.41
C LEU A 32 3.72 15.33 4.08
N GLU A 33 3.01 15.82 3.07
CA GLU A 33 3.00 17.24 2.71
C GLU A 33 2.47 18.09 3.86
N ALA A 34 1.38 17.68 4.50
CA ALA A 34 0.86 18.38 5.66
C ALA A 34 1.80 18.27 6.88
N ALA A 35 2.46 17.13 7.08
CA ALA A 35 3.44 16.97 8.14
C ALA A 35 4.67 17.89 7.94
N VAL A 36 5.10 18.08 6.70
CA VAL A 36 6.16 19.06 6.35
C VAL A 36 5.67 20.49 6.61
N HIS A 37 4.44 20.82 6.18
CA HIS A 37 3.85 22.14 6.43
C HIS A 37 3.70 22.46 7.92
N ALA A 38 3.37 21.46 8.73
CA ALA A 38 3.28 21.57 10.18
C ALA A 38 4.67 21.63 10.89
N GLY A 39 5.77 21.49 10.14
CA GLY A 39 7.12 21.50 10.70
C GLY A 39 7.53 20.19 11.41
N TRP A 40 6.72 19.14 11.32
CA TRP A 40 7.03 17.84 11.92
C TRP A 40 8.13 17.10 11.14
N VAL A 41 8.19 17.33 9.84
CA VAL A 41 9.17 16.73 8.94
C VAL A 41 9.93 17.85 8.22
N HIS A 42 11.24 17.95 8.45
CA HIS A 42 12.05 19.07 7.94
C HIS A 42 13.49 18.70 7.57
N ASP A 43 13.94 17.47 7.89
CA ASP A 43 15.28 16.96 7.58
C ASP A 43 15.27 15.45 7.28
N GLU A 44 16.45 14.87 7.03
CA GLU A 44 16.59 13.43 6.74
C GLU A 44 16.12 12.55 7.90
N THR A 45 16.45 12.92 9.12
CA THR A 45 16.12 12.14 10.32
C THR A 45 14.61 12.11 10.56
N THR A 46 13.98 13.28 10.59
CA THR A 46 12.53 13.41 10.78
C THR A 46 11.73 12.80 9.63
N THR A 47 12.26 12.87 8.39
CA THR A 47 11.67 12.20 7.22
C THR A 47 11.70 10.69 7.38
N ARG A 48 12.85 10.11 7.73
CA ARG A 48 12.99 8.68 7.97
C ARG A 48 12.07 8.22 9.09
N ASP A 49 12.03 8.94 10.19
CA ASP A 49 11.26 8.57 11.38
C ASP A 49 9.75 8.64 11.11
N TRP A 50 9.29 9.64 10.31
CA TRP A 50 7.91 9.70 9.82
C TRP A 50 7.56 8.50 8.95
N ILE A 51 8.36 8.23 7.91
CA ILE A 51 8.09 7.14 6.97
C ILE A 51 8.12 5.79 7.68
N PHE A 52 9.15 5.51 8.45
CA PHE A 52 9.29 4.22 9.13
C PHE A 52 8.27 4.05 10.24
N GLY A 53 7.99 5.11 11.01
CA GLY A 53 6.99 5.08 12.06
C GLY A 53 5.59 4.79 11.51
N THR A 54 5.16 5.47 10.46
CA THR A 54 3.85 5.24 9.84
C THR A 54 3.75 3.86 9.20
N LEU A 55 4.79 3.37 8.54
CA LEU A 55 4.79 2.06 7.90
C LEU A 55 4.85 0.91 8.92
N GLU A 56 5.65 1.01 9.95
CA GLU A 56 5.82 -0.06 10.95
C GLU A 56 4.67 -0.12 11.96
N HIS A 57 4.13 1.03 12.38
CA HIS A 57 3.15 1.10 13.48
C HIS A 57 1.70 1.29 13.04
N SER A 58 1.43 1.73 11.82
CA SER A 58 0.09 1.87 11.28
C SER A 58 -0.13 0.93 10.11
N TYR A 59 0.62 1.14 9.02
CA TYR A 59 0.43 0.37 7.79
C TYR A 59 0.61 -1.14 7.99
N ALA A 60 1.61 -1.59 8.76
CA ALA A 60 1.85 -3.00 9.00
C ALA A 60 0.70 -3.68 9.76
N VAL A 61 0.20 -3.06 10.84
CA VAL A 61 -0.83 -3.64 11.71
C VAL A 61 -2.24 -3.53 11.17
N PHE A 62 -2.47 -2.67 10.20
CA PHE A 62 -3.75 -2.52 9.53
C PHE A 62 -3.70 -3.05 8.08
N ASP A 63 -3.06 -2.31 7.16
CA ASP A 63 -2.96 -2.71 5.75
C ASP A 63 -2.27 -4.07 5.58
N GLY A 64 -1.12 -4.26 6.24
CA GLY A 64 -0.33 -5.48 6.13
C GLY A 64 -1.05 -6.70 6.69
N ALA A 65 -1.70 -6.56 7.85
CA ALA A 65 -2.44 -7.65 8.47
C ALA A 65 -3.66 -8.05 7.61
N LEU A 66 -4.42 -7.07 7.10
CA LEU A 66 -5.54 -7.32 6.18
C LEU A 66 -5.06 -7.89 4.84
N PHE A 67 -3.94 -7.40 4.30
CA PHE A 67 -3.33 -7.91 3.07
C PHE A 67 -3.00 -9.40 3.15
N LEU A 68 -2.37 -9.85 4.24
CA LEU A 68 -2.06 -11.27 4.43
C LEU A 68 -3.33 -12.13 4.47
N ARG A 69 -4.40 -11.63 5.09
CA ARG A 69 -5.69 -12.30 5.13
C ARG A 69 -6.36 -12.32 3.76
N MET A 70 -6.24 -11.24 2.98
CA MET A 70 -6.72 -11.18 1.59
C MET A 70 -5.98 -12.21 0.71
N MET A 71 -4.65 -12.34 0.84
CA MET A 71 -3.89 -13.37 0.12
C MET A 71 -4.39 -14.76 0.48
N ALA A 72 -4.60 -15.06 1.76
CA ALA A 72 -5.13 -16.34 2.20
C ALA A 72 -6.58 -16.59 1.72
N ALA A 73 -7.42 -15.56 1.62
CA ALA A 73 -8.77 -15.67 1.07
C ALA A 73 -8.73 -15.99 -0.45
N LEU A 74 -7.82 -15.35 -1.20
CA LEU A 74 -7.61 -15.64 -2.63
C LEU A 74 -7.15 -17.09 -2.85
N GLU A 75 -6.20 -17.58 -2.05
CA GLU A 75 -5.71 -18.97 -2.13
C GLU A 75 -6.82 -20.01 -1.88
N ARG A 76 -7.78 -19.68 -1.01
CA ARG A 76 -8.96 -20.53 -0.73
C ARG A 76 -10.15 -20.28 -1.66
N SER A 77 -10.03 -19.36 -2.63
CA SER A 77 -11.14 -18.92 -3.48
C SER A 77 -12.34 -18.36 -2.68
N ASP A 78 -12.07 -17.79 -1.49
CA ASP A 78 -13.07 -17.17 -0.61
C ASP A 78 -13.32 -15.71 -1.03
N ARG A 79 -14.21 -15.54 -2.00
CA ARG A 79 -14.58 -14.22 -2.53
C ARG A 79 -15.26 -13.34 -1.48
N ALA A 80 -16.14 -13.92 -0.68
CA ALA A 80 -16.88 -13.15 0.32
C ALA A 80 -15.95 -12.64 1.42
N GLY A 81 -15.04 -13.49 1.91
CA GLY A 81 -14.01 -13.10 2.85
C GLY A 81 -13.08 -12.04 2.30
N PHE A 82 -12.61 -12.18 1.06
CA PHE A 82 -11.80 -11.16 0.40
C PHE A 82 -12.51 -9.80 0.31
N ALA A 83 -13.78 -9.80 -0.13
CA ALA A 83 -14.57 -8.58 -0.23
C ALA A 83 -14.81 -7.90 1.13
N ALA A 84 -15.06 -8.68 2.17
CA ALA A 84 -15.23 -8.17 3.54
C ALA A 84 -13.93 -7.51 4.06
N LEU A 85 -12.77 -8.12 3.80
CA LEU A 85 -11.46 -7.58 4.18
C LEU A 85 -11.14 -6.28 3.44
N ASP A 86 -11.44 -6.20 2.14
CA ASP A 86 -11.27 -4.98 1.34
C ASP A 86 -12.20 -3.85 1.82
N ALA A 87 -13.45 -4.19 2.14
CA ALA A 87 -14.40 -3.23 2.71
C ALA A 87 -13.94 -2.72 4.09
N TRP A 88 -13.37 -3.58 4.93
CA TRP A 88 -12.81 -3.20 6.23
C TRP A 88 -11.63 -2.23 6.04
N LEU A 89 -10.71 -2.55 5.12
CA LEU A 89 -9.58 -1.69 4.81
C LEU A 89 -10.04 -0.31 4.32
N ALA A 90 -11.03 -0.27 3.42
CA ALA A 90 -11.59 0.99 2.91
C ALA A 90 -12.27 1.82 4.01
N ALA A 91 -12.97 1.17 4.96
CA ALA A 91 -13.64 1.84 6.07
C ALA A 91 -12.68 2.40 7.11
N GLY A 92 -11.49 1.81 7.25
CA GLY A 92 -10.48 2.24 8.22
C GLY A 92 -9.56 3.36 7.73
N ARG A 93 -9.77 3.91 6.54
CA ARG A 93 -8.97 5.06 6.08
C ARG A 93 -9.34 6.33 6.83
N GLU A 94 -8.32 7.03 7.31
CA GLU A 94 -8.41 8.17 8.21
C GLU A 94 -9.02 9.42 7.55
N SER A 95 -8.91 9.53 6.22
CA SER A 95 -9.39 10.67 5.46
C SER A 95 -10.02 10.25 4.13
N ARG A 96 -10.82 11.17 3.57
CA ARG A 96 -11.39 10.99 2.22
C ARG A 96 -10.28 10.89 1.17
N GLU A 97 -9.19 11.65 1.31
CA GLU A 97 -8.10 11.66 0.35
C GLU A 97 -7.38 10.31 0.34
N LEU A 98 -7.10 9.71 1.50
CA LEU A 98 -6.51 8.36 1.58
C LEU A 98 -7.45 7.28 1.01
N GLN A 99 -8.78 7.41 1.21
CA GLN A 99 -9.74 6.53 0.55
C GLN A 99 -9.72 6.67 -0.97
N GLN A 100 -9.62 7.90 -1.47
CA GLN A 100 -9.57 8.17 -2.91
C GLN A 100 -8.26 7.71 -3.53
N GLU A 101 -7.14 7.88 -2.84
CA GLU A 101 -5.84 7.36 -3.26
C GLU A 101 -5.91 5.86 -3.50
N ASP A 102 -6.32 5.11 -2.46
CA ASP A 102 -6.44 3.65 -2.54
C ASP A 102 -7.34 3.19 -3.68
N ARG A 103 -8.51 3.81 -3.81
CA ARG A 103 -9.47 3.45 -4.87
C ARG A 103 -8.91 3.73 -6.27
N ARG A 104 -8.26 4.88 -6.48
CA ARG A 104 -7.70 5.26 -7.79
C ARG A 104 -6.54 4.35 -8.18
N MET A 105 -5.65 4.05 -7.22
CA MET A 105 -4.54 3.13 -7.46
C MET A 105 -5.04 1.70 -7.67
N GLY A 106 -6.00 1.23 -6.88
CA GLY A 106 -6.62 -0.08 -7.01
C GLY A 106 -7.36 -0.23 -8.35
N GLU A 107 -8.13 0.79 -8.76
CA GLU A 107 -8.82 0.82 -10.07
C GLU A 107 -7.83 0.79 -11.24
N ALA A 108 -6.75 1.57 -11.17
CA ALA A 108 -5.72 1.59 -12.20
C ALA A 108 -5.03 0.23 -12.32
N MET A 109 -4.70 -0.40 -11.18
CA MET A 109 -4.11 -1.74 -11.13
C MET A 109 -5.06 -2.79 -11.69
N LEU A 110 -6.32 -2.79 -11.26
CA LEU A 110 -7.31 -3.77 -11.74
C LEU A 110 -7.51 -3.66 -13.26
N ARG A 111 -7.56 -2.44 -13.79
CA ARG A 111 -7.65 -2.19 -15.25
C ARG A 111 -6.43 -2.77 -15.95
N LEU A 112 -5.22 -2.48 -15.47
CA LEU A 112 -3.99 -3.05 -16.03
C LEU A 112 -4.02 -4.58 -16.01
N LEU A 113 -4.48 -5.21 -14.93
CA LEU A 113 -4.56 -6.67 -14.84
C LEU A 113 -5.57 -7.25 -15.81
N ILE A 114 -6.69 -6.57 -16.07
CA ILE A 114 -7.68 -6.97 -17.08
C ILE A 114 -7.08 -6.88 -18.48
N ASP A 115 -6.36 -5.81 -18.80
CA ASP A 115 -5.69 -5.60 -20.08
C ASP A 115 -4.57 -6.64 -20.30
N LEU A 116 -3.92 -7.09 -19.22
CA LEU A 116 -2.96 -8.20 -19.23
C LEU A 116 -3.63 -9.58 -19.20
N GLU A 117 -4.94 -9.64 -19.36
CA GLU A 117 -5.73 -10.88 -19.42
C GLU A 117 -5.65 -11.78 -18.18
N VAL A 118 -5.38 -11.19 -17.00
CA VAL A 118 -5.35 -11.92 -15.73
C VAL A 118 -6.75 -12.42 -15.37
N PRO A 119 -6.99 -13.76 -15.34
CA PRO A 119 -8.35 -14.30 -15.14
C PRO A 119 -8.95 -13.87 -13.81
N LEU A 120 -8.15 -13.91 -12.76
CA LEU A 120 -8.55 -13.54 -11.40
C LEU A 120 -9.04 -12.07 -11.33
N ALA A 121 -8.39 -11.15 -12.07
CA ALA A 121 -8.82 -9.76 -12.12
C ALA A 121 -10.20 -9.60 -12.80
N ARG A 122 -10.46 -10.34 -13.88
CA ARG A 122 -11.77 -10.36 -14.54
C ARG A 122 -12.87 -10.90 -13.62
N GLU A 123 -12.55 -11.93 -12.84
CA GLU A 123 -13.45 -12.52 -11.88
C GLU A 123 -13.89 -11.53 -10.80
N TYR A 124 -12.95 -10.77 -10.23
CA TYR A 124 -13.23 -9.76 -9.22
C TYR A 124 -13.78 -8.44 -9.78
N ALA A 125 -13.63 -8.20 -11.08
CA ALA A 125 -14.21 -7.07 -11.78
C ALA A 125 -15.67 -7.29 -12.21
N ALA A 126 -16.17 -8.53 -12.18
CA ALA A 126 -17.50 -8.87 -12.65
C ALA A 126 -18.61 -8.24 -11.76
N PRO A 127 -19.72 -7.76 -12.35
CA PRO A 127 -20.89 -7.33 -11.58
C PRO A 127 -21.38 -8.47 -10.70
N GLY A 128 -21.63 -8.20 -9.43
CA GLY A 128 -22.09 -9.23 -8.47
C GLY A 128 -20.98 -9.95 -7.72
N ALA A 129 -19.70 -9.55 -7.88
CA ALA A 129 -18.58 -10.08 -7.09
C ALA A 129 -18.63 -9.70 -5.59
N GLY A 130 -19.77 -9.19 -5.09
CA GLY A 130 -19.97 -8.82 -3.68
C GLY A 130 -19.37 -7.46 -3.28
N LEU A 131 -18.75 -6.75 -4.23
CA LEU A 131 -17.95 -5.54 -3.95
C LEU A 131 -18.75 -4.24 -3.92
N SER A 132 -20.06 -4.24 -4.19
CA SER A 132 -20.90 -3.05 -4.01
C SER A 132 -22.40 -3.34 -3.99
N PRO A 133 -23.18 -2.66 -3.13
CA PRO A 133 -24.65 -2.78 -3.09
C PRO A 133 -25.38 -1.97 -4.20
N ARG A 134 -24.68 -1.27 -5.09
CA ARG A 134 -25.29 -0.46 -6.19
C ARG A 134 -24.71 -0.83 -7.54
N PRO A 135 -25.35 -1.77 -8.28
CA PRO A 135 -24.84 -2.26 -9.57
C PRO A 135 -24.70 -1.19 -10.66
N GLU A 136 -25.46 -0.14 -10.62
CA GLU A 136 -25.50 0.93 -11.64
C GLU A 136 -24.41 2.01 -11.49
N LEU A 137 -23.70 2.04 -10.35
CA LEU A 137 -22.57 2.94 -10.11
C LEU A 137 -21.22 2.19 -10.05
N CYS A 138 -21.24 0.88 -10.30
CA CYS A 138 -20.16 -0.01 -9.92
C CYS A 138 -19.20 -0.31 -11.06
N ARG A 139 -18.16 0.50 -11.14
CA ARG A 139 -16.84 -0.08 -11.39
C ARG A 139 -16.40 -0.72 -10.06
N PRO A 140 -15.86 -1.96 -10.07
CA PRO A 140 -15.34 -2.57 -8.86
C PRO A 140 -14.26 -1.68 -8.27
N GLN A 141 -14.50 -1.18 -7.07
CA GLN A 141 -13.58 -0.26 -6.39
C GLN A 141 -12.78 -1.04 -5.36
N LEU A 142 -11.77 -1.74 -5.83
CA LEU A 142 -10.80 -2.37 -4.93
C LEU A 142 -9.83 -1.33 -4.37
N SER A 143 -9.41 -1.53 -3.15
CA SER A 143 -8.28 -0.80 -2.58
C SER A 143 -6.97 -1.18 -3.30
N TRP A 144 -5.95 -0.33 -3.14
CA TRP A 144 -4.61 -0.63 -3.67
C TRP A 144 -4.05 -1.96 -3.14
N PRO A 145 -4.07 -2.26 -1.82
CA PRO A 145 -3.61 -3.54 -1.31
C PRO A 145 -4.40 -4.74 -1.87
N ALA A 146 -5.71 -4.62 -2.04
CA ALA A 146 -6.54 -5.69 -2.60
C ALA A 146 -6.20 -5.99 -4.07
N ALA A 147 -6.05 -4.97 -4.90
CA ALA A 147 -5.64 -5.14 -6.29
C ALA A 147 -4.22 -5.70 -6.42
N PHE A 148 -3.30 -5.29 -5.53
CA PHE A 148 -1.95 -5.84 -5.44
C PHE A 148 -1.96 -7.32 -5.03
N ALA A 149 -2.83 -7.72 -4.08
CA ALA A 149 -3.00 -9.11 -3.66
C ALA A 149 -3.46 -10.01 -4.83
N ILE A 150 -4.41 -9.55 -5.65
CA ILE A 150 -4.84 -10.27 -6.86
C ILE A 150 -3.65 -10.49 -7.81
N ALA A 151 -2.84 -9.47 -8.04
CA ALA A 151 -1.66 -9.57 -8.89
C ALA A 151 -0.63 -10.55 -8.31
N ALA A 152 -0.32 -10.42 -7.03
CA ALA A 152 0.65 -11.28 -6.35
C ALA A 152 0.18 -12.75 -6.37
N CYS A 153 -1.08 -13.02 -6.11
CA CYS A 153 -1.67 -14.35 -6.15
C CYS A 153 -1.58 -14.95 -7.56
N HIS A 154 -1.96 -14.19 -8.60
CA HIS A 154 -1.89 -14.64 -9.99
C HIS A 154 -0.47 -15.06 -10.41
N TRP A 155 0.54 -14.27 -10.05
CA TRP A 155 1.95 -14.59 -10.35
C TRP A 155 2.64 -15.42 -9.28
N GLN A 156 1.88 -16.04 -8.37
CA GLN A 156 2.38 -16.96 -7.36
C GLN A 156 3.51 -16.36 -6.50
N VAL A 157 3.44 -15.07 -6.22
CA VAL A 157 4.35 -14.40 -5.28
C VAL A 157 3.94 -14.78 -3.86
N PRO A 158 4.84 -15.37 -3.05
CA PRO A 158 4.52 -15.75 -1.67
C PRO A 158 4.01 -14.55 -0.85
N ALA A 159 2.98 -14.74 -0.01
CA ALA A 159 2.28 -13.67 0.68
C ALA A 159 3.21 -12.73 1.47
N THR A 160 4.21 -13.26 2.19
CA THR A 160 5.19 -12.47 2.94
C THR A 160 6.12 -11.66 2.04
N GLN A 161 6.51 -12.20 0.88
CA GLN A 161 7.30 -11.46 -0.10
C GLN A 161 6.46 -10.38 -0.78
N ALA A 162 5.20 -10.69 -1.11
CA ALA A 162 4.25 -9.73 -1.67
C ALA A 162 4.01 -8.56 -0.70
N LEU A 163 3.83 -8.84 0.61
CA LEU A 163 3.72 -7.80 1.63
C LEU A 163 5.02 -6.97 1.74
N SER A 164 6.19 -7.62 1.70
CA SER A 164 7.48 -6.89 1.70
C SER A 164 7.55 -5.92 0.52
N GLY A 165 7.12 -6.35 -0.65
CA GLY A 165 7.07 -5.50 -1.84
C GLY A 165 6.04 -4.37 -1.73
N LEU A 166 4.87 -4.64 -1.16
CA LEU A 166 3.84 -3.63 -0.94
C LEU A 166 4.34 -2.52 0.02
N VAL A 167 4.99 -2.91 1.13
CA VAL A 167 5.59 -1.94 2.09
C VAL A 167 6.78 -1.21 1.45
N TRP A 168 7.60 -1.90 0.64
CA TRP A 168 8.69 -1.26 -0.11
C TRP A 168 8.15 -0.18 -1.05
N SER A 169 7.13 -0.48 -1.85
CA SER A 169 6.56 0.49 -2.80
C SER A 169 6.00 1.72 -2.09
N ALA A 170 5.40 1.53 -0.90
CA ALA A 170 4.93 2.63 -0.06
C ALA A 170 6.10 3.47 0.47
N ALA A 171 7.18 2.83 0.96
CA ALA A 171 8.38 3.53 1.43
C ALA A 171 9.05 4.33 0.31
N GLU A 172 9.21 3.73 -0.87
CA GLU A 172 9.83 4.37 -2.04
C GLU A 172 9.02 5.57 -2.52
N ALA A 173 7.68 5.45 -2.60
CA ALA A 173 6.79 6.56 -2.94
C ALA A 173 6.89 7.71 -1.95
N GLN A 174 6.93 7.42 -0.64
CA GLN A 174 7.10 8.42 0.42
C GLN A 174 8.46 9.12 0.34
N VAL A 175 9.56 8.39 0.08
CA VAL A 175 10.89 8.99 -0.10
C VAL A 175 10.91 9.87 -1.34
N ALA A 176 10.29 9.45 -2.44
CA ALA A 176 10.17 10.25 -3.65
C ALA A 176 9.38 11.56 -3.41
N ALA A 177 8.31 11.49 -2.62
CA ALA A 177 7.56 12.67 -2.18
C ALA A 177 8.41 13.58 -1.28
N ALA A 178 9.13 13.00 -0.31
CA ALA A 178 9.99 13.74 0.61
C ALA A 178 11.08 14.54 -0.10
N ILE A 179 11.74 13.99 -1.14
CA ILE A 179 12.75 14.70 -1.92
C ILE A 179 12.18 15.97 -2.57
N ARG A 180 10.88 16.01 -2.84
CA ARG A 180 10.22 17.18 -3.45
C ARG A 180 9.70 18.18 -2.40
N LEU A 181 9.40 17.73 -1.18
CA LEU A 181 8.78 18.53 -0.12
C LEU A 181 9.80 19.08 0.88
N VAL A 182 10.84 18.31 1.17
CA VAL A 182 11.89 18.65 2.14
C VAL A 182 13.16 18.95 1.36
N PRO A 183 14.05 19.84 1.82
CA PRO A 183 15.33 20.13 1.13
C PRO A 183 16.30 18.94 1.26
N LEU A 184 15.87 17.77 0.84
CA LEU A 184 16.63 16.53 0.80
C LEU A 184 17.30 16.36 -0.55
N GLY A 185 18.61 16.11 -0.55
CA GLY A 185 19.28 15.64 -1.76
C GLY A 185 18.94 14.17 -2.06
N HIS A 186 19.09 13.75 -3.32
CA HIS A 186 18.86 12.35 -3.73
C HIS A 186 19.64 11.34 -2.88
N THR A 187 20.87 11.67 -2.46
CA THR A 187 21.69 10.81 -1.59
C THR A 187 21.06 10.59 -0.22
N ALA A 188 20.41 11.61 0.36
CA ALA A 188 19.68 11.46 1.62
C ALA A 188 18.48 10.51 1.46
N GLY A 189 17.71 10.66 0.37
CA GLY A 189 16.64 9.72 0.03
C GLY A 189 17.15 8.29 -0.12
N GLN A 190 18.31 8.07 -0.78
CA GLN A 190 18.91 6.75 -0.91
C GLN A 190 19.37 6.18 0.44
N ARG A 191 19.88 6.99 1.37
CA ARG A 191 20.22 6.51 2.72
C ARG A 191 18.98 6.01 3.47
N ILE A 192 17.84 6.68 3.35
CA ILE A 192 16.58 6.22 3.91
C ILE A 192 16.19 4.86 3.29
N LEU A 193 16.26 4.73 1.97
CA LEU A 193 15.93 3.47 1.29
C LEU A 193 16.90 2.32 1.64
N VAL A 194 18.19 2.59 1.82
CA VAL A 194 19.18 1.59 2.30
C VAL A 194 18.83 1.09 3.70
N ALA A 195 18.24 1.92 4.55
CA ALA A 195 17.80 1.52 5.89
C ALA A 195 16.43 0.81 5.89
N ALA A 196 15.62 0.98 4.84
CA ALA A 196 14.26 0.45 4.76
C ALA A 196 14.14 -1.08 4.91
N PRO A 197 15.04 -1.95 4.38
CA PRO A 197 14.90 -3.40 4.49
C PRO A 197 14.75 -3.90 5.92
N ALA A 198 15.49 -3.34 6.87
CA ALA A 198 15.39 -3.73 8.28
C ALA A 198 14.02 -3.36 8.88
N MET A 199 13.49 -2.18 8.56
CA MET A 199 12.14 -1.76 8.95
C MET A 199 11.09 -2.67 8.30
N ILE A 200 11.18 -2.96 7.00
CA ILE A 200 10.24 -3.82 6.28
C ILE A 200 10.18 -5.20 6.90
N THR A 201 11.33 -5.78 7.27
CA THR A 201 11.38 -7.08 7.95
C THR A 201 10.57 -7.06 9.25
N ARG A 202 10.70 -6.01 10.07
CA ARG A 202 9.93 -5.85 11.30
C ARG A 202 8.45 -5.61 11.01
N ALA A 203 8.11 -4.77 10.02
CA ALA A 203 6.74 -4.49 9.59
C ALA A 203 6.02 -5.78 9.15
N VAL A 204 6.66 -6.62 8.33
CA VAL A 204 6.10 -7.90 7.87
C VAL A 204 5.91 -8.87 9.04
N ALA A 205 6.87 -8.96 9.96
CA ALA A 205 6.73 -9.80 11.16
C ALA A 205 5.55 -9.31 12.02
N ARG A 206 5.45 -8.01 12.25
CA ARG A 206 4.35 -7.40 13.01
C ARG A 206 2.99 -7.66 12.36
N ALA A 207 2.86 -7.47 11.03
CA ALA A 207 1.63 -7.75 10.28
C ALA A 207 1.18 -9.20 10.42
N ARG A 208 2.13 -10.15 10.36
CA ARG A 208 1.86 -11.57 10.51
C ARG A 208 1.42 -11.93 11.93
N ASP A 209 2.04 -11.31 12.93
CA ASP A 209 1.81 -11.62 14.34
C ASP A 209 0.60 -10.84 14.92
N THR A 210 -0.04 -9.94 14.13
CA THR A 210 -1.26 -9.21 14.51
C THR A 210 -2.47 -10.14 14.40
N ASP A 211 -3.13 -10.41 15.53
CA ASP A 211 -4.41 -11.13 15.59
C ASP A 211 -5.58 -10.24 15.12
N ASP A 212 -6.80 -10.81 15.08
CA ASP A 212 -7.96 -10.09 14.57
C ASP A 212 -8.39 -8.93 15.47
N ASP A 213 -8.19 -9.05 16.78
CA ASP A 213 -8.50 -7.99 17.75
C ASP A 213 -7.45 -6.86 17.71
N GLY A 214 -6.24 -7.16 17.28
CA GLY A 214 -5.14 -6.22 17.13
C GLY A 214 -5.12 -5.44 15.81
N ILE A 215 -5.98 -5.80 14.86
CA ILE A 215 -6.05 -5.08 13.58
C ILE A 215 -6.67 -3.70 13.79
N GLY A 216 -5.87 -2.65 13.55
CA GLY A 216 -6.36 -1.29 13.69
C GLY A 216 -5.34 -0.26 13.24
N ASN A 217 -5.83 0.98 13.04
CA ASN A 217 -4.97 2.10 12.77
C ASN A 217 -4.59 2.80 14.08
N VAL A 218 -3.30 3.01 14.29
CA VAL A 218 -2.77 3.59 15.53
C VAL A 218 -1.99 4.90 15.32
N SER A 219 -1.90 5.41 14.08
CA SER A 219 -1.16 6.64 13.79
C SER A 219 -2.03 7.89 13.87
N VAL A 220 -2.15 8.47 15.08
CA VAL A 220 -2.85 9.74 15.29
C VAL A 220 -2.23 10.87 14.45
N ALA A 221 -0.90 10.91 14.34
CA ALA A 221 -0.20 11.93 13.56
C ALA A 221 -0.54 11.83 12.06
N LEU A 222 -0.62 10.61 11.50
CA LEU A 222 -1.04 10.41 10.12
C LEU A 222 -2.49 10.85 9.91
N ALA A 223 -3.40 10.47 10.82
CA ALA A 223 -4.80 10.87 10.75
C ALA A 223 -4.96 12.39 10.76
N MET A 224 -4.25 13.09 11.67
CA MET A 224 -4.24 14.55 11.74
C MET A 224 -3.67 15.17 10.45
N ALA A 225 -2.50 14.72 10.00
CA ALA A 225 -1.84 15.25 8.82
C ALA A 225 -2.71 15.06 7.57
N SER A 226 -3.31 13.89 7.38
CA SER A 226 -4.16 13.63 6.23
C SER A 226 -5.48 14.44 6.27
N ALA A 227 -6.07 14.66 7.45
CA ALA A 227 -7.23 15.52 7.61
C ALA A 227 -6.90 16.99 7.32
N TRP A 228 -5.77 17.50 7.82
CA TRP A 228 -5.34 18.87 7.53
C TRP A 228 -4.99 19.09 6.06
N HIS A 229 -4.49 18.04 5.39
CA HIS A 229 -4.21 18.12 3.96
C HIS A 229 -5.47 18.36 3.12
N GLU A 230 -6.62 17.86 3.54
CA GLU A 230 -7.91 18.09 2.84
C GLU A 230 -8.27 19.58 2.72
N ASP A 231 -7.92 20.38 3.73
CA ASP A 231 -8.20 21.81 3.80
C ASP A 231 -7.01 22.70 3.37
N GLN A 232 -5.87 22.11 3.01
CA GLN A 232 -4.68 22.86 2.61
C GLN A 232 -4.89 23.61 1.29
N TYR A 233 -4.74 24.93 1.30
CA TYR A 233 -5.01 25.80 0.15
C TYR A 233 -4.11 25.54 -1.06
N SER A 234 -2.82 25.33 -0.83
CA SER A 234 -1.84 25.04 -1.89
C SER A 234 -1.23 23.65 -1.67
N ARG A 235 -1.33 22.79 -2.66
CA ARG A 235 -0.93 21.38 -2.56
C ARG A 235 -0.12 20.95 -3.78
N LEU A 236 0.97 20.25 -3.53
CA LEU A 236 1.78 19.61 -4.57
C LEU A 236 1.27 18.20 -4.89
N PHE A 237 0.73 17.52 -3.86
CA PHE A 237 0.20 16.16 -3.94
C PHE A 237 -1.32 16.14 -3.78
N ARG A 238 -1.93 14.98 -4.01
CA ARG A 238 -3.37 14.77 -3.93
C ARG A 238 -3.84 14.21 -2.59
N SER A 239 -2.91 13.73 -1.75
CA SER A 239 -3.16 13.26 -0.39
C SER A 239 -1.92 13.45 0.49
#